data_767f09a362bbd0654a95a971b1ecd0a7
#
_entry.id   767f09a362bbd0654a95a971b1ecd0a7
#
_cell.length_a   1.000
_cell.length_b   1.000
_cell.length_c   1.000
_cell.angle_alpha   90.00
_cell.angle_beta   90.00
_cell.angle_gamma   90.00
#
_symmetry.space_group_name_H-M   'P 1'
#
loop_
_entity.id
_entity.type
_entity.pdbx_description
1 polymer ?
#
loop_
_entity_poly.entity_id
_entity_poly.type
_entity_poly.pdbx_seq_one_letter_code
_entity_poly.pdbx_strand_id
1 'polypeptide(L)'
;STIKSKIMNLPISLYVALRYWRAKSADRFGRLVANLASFGIVLGVMALIIVLSVMNGLEGHQKQQVLSSIPHAIISQEAPISAEKPLENTPHFVQKAVPINTTNVVFQTAKGVSAGQVIGIQSFSDDPLLEGIDPSQFNQLLPQGEFKLIIGDKLAQKLGLVVGDKVRLMITENSQYTPFGRVPMQRLFTVSELYYDYGEASGYEVFANLADIGRLMRIQPGEAQGYRLFLDDPFQITELPTYFKESHISDWRVQKGEFFQAVRMEKNMMGLLISLIIVVAISNIVTSLSLMVVDKQGEIAILQTQGVTKSQVRSIFIYQGLLVGLVGTLIGAVLGVLITLNL
;
A
#
# COMPACT_ATOMS: atom_id res chain seq x y z
N SER A 1 -11.91 -50.98 -12.26
CA SER A 1 -12.56 -51.00 -13.59
C SER A 1 -13.20 -49.65 -13.94
N THR A 2 -13.53 -48.81 -12.99
CA THR A 2 -14.24 -47.52 -13.20
C THR A 2 -13.36 -46.44 -13.79
N ILE A 3 -12.07 -46.49 -13.60
CA ILE A 3 -11.13 -45.48 -14.15
C ILE A 3 -10.88 -45.71 -15.65
N LYS A 4 -10.84 -46.98 -16.08
CA LYS A 4 -10.66 -47.34 -17.50
C LYS A 4 -11.82 -46.90 -18.38
N SER A 5 -13.06 -46.93 -17.87
CA SER A 5 -14.23 -46.55 -18.66
C SER A 5 -14.38 -45.00 -18.81
N LYS A 6 -13.88 -44.25 -17.89
CA LYS A 6 -13.88 -42.75 -17.91
C LYS A 6 -12.87 -42.18 -18.91
N ILE A 7 -11.82 -42.93 -19.21
CA ILE A 7 -10.77 -42.52 -20.17
C ILE A 7 -11.23 -42.71 -21.63
N MET A 8 -12.19 -43.61 -21.87
CA MET A 8 -12.69 -43.88 -23.22
C MET A 8 -13.62 -42.78 -23.82
N ASN A 9 -14.10 -41.87 -23.03
CA ASN A 9 -14.94 -40.74 -23.48
C ASN A 9 -14.16 -39.42 -23.67
N LEU A 10 -12.84 -39.42 -23.56
CA LEU A 10 -12.03 -38.24 -23.80
C LEU A 10 -11.83 -38.03 -25.33
N PRO A 11 -11.79 -36.79 -25.80
CA PRO A 11 -11.43 -36.51 -27.18
C PRO A 11 -10.08 -37.16 -27.51
N ILE A 12 -9.96 -37.76 -28.68
CA ILE A 12 -8.77 -38.49 -29.13
C ILE A 12 -7.47 -37.68 -28.91
N SER A 13 -7.54 -36.40 -29.17
CA SER A 13 -6.42 -35.47 -28.98
C SER A 13 -5.91 -35.45 -27.54
N LEU A 14 -6.82 -35.40 -26.57
CA LEU A 14 -6.46 -35.40 -25.16
C LEU A 14 -5.92 -36.76 -24.70
N TYR A 15 -6.51 -37.83 -25.19
CA TYR A 15 -6.04 -39.19 -24.88
C TYR A 15 -4.61 -39.42 -25.39
N VAL A 16 -4.31 -39.02 -26.62
CA VAL A 16 -2.99 -39.13 -27.21
C VAL A 16 -1.98 -38.22 -26.48
N ALA A 17 -2.37 -36.98 -26.13
CA ALA A 17 -1.50 -36.08 -25.38
C ALA A 17 -1.15 -36.63 -23.99
N LEU A 18 -2.10 -37.20 -23.26
CA LEU A 18 -1.87 -37.86 -21.98
C LEU A 18 -0.94 -39.06 -22.10
N ARG A 19 -1.10 -39.82 -23.18
CA ARG A 19 -0.24 -40.97 -23.43
C ARG A 19 1.18 -40.55 -23.77
N TYR A 20 1.37 -39.52 -24.56
CA TYR A 20 2.69 -38.95 -24.85
C TYR A 20 3.35 -38.38 -23.59
N TRP A 21 2.61 -37.75 -22.74
CA TRP A 21 3.13 -37.22 -21.48
C TRP A 21 3.55 -38.31 -20.51
N ARG A 22 2.80 -39.43 -20.47
CA ARG A 22 3.13 -40.62 -19.64
C ARG A 22 4.16 -41.56 -20.24
N ALA A 23 4.31 -41.54 -21.56
CA ALA A 23 5.26 -42.45 -22.22
C ALA A 23 6.68 -42.10 -21.79
N LYS A 24 7.35 -43.10 -21.23
CA LYS A 24 8.80 -43.06 -21.10
C LYS A 24 9.37 -43.17 -22.52
N SER A 25 9.57 -42.01 -23.15
CA SER A 25 10.20 -41.95 -24.46
C SER A 25 11.54 -42.63 -24.41
N ALA A 26 11.80 -43.54 -25.32
CA ALA A 26 13.11 -44.14 -25.51
C ALA A 26 14.14 -43.12 -26.02
N ASP A 27 13.69 -41.98 -26.46
CA ASP A 27 14.49 -40.88 -26.96
C ASP A 27 14.97 -40.00 -25.82
N ARG A 28 16.28 -40.00 -25.57
CA ARG A 28 16.94 -39.18 -24.55
C ARG A 28 16.76 -37.68 -24.81
N PHE A 29 16.76 -37.29 -26.08
CA PHE A 29 16.66 -35.89 -26.47
C PHE A 29 15.26 -35.29 -26.17
N GLY A 30 14.19 -35.99 -26.52
CA GLY A 30 12.82 -35.56 -26.23
C GLY A 30 12.55 -35.44 -24.73
N ARG A 31 13.10 -36.37 -23.92
CA ARG A 31 13.02 -36.26 -22.45
C ARG A 31 13.79 -35.07 -21.90
N LEU A 32 14.99 -34.81 -22.41
CA LEU A 32 15.80 -33.69 -21.99
C LEU A 32 15.08 -32.36 -22.25
N VAL A 33 14.52 -32.18 -23.45
CA VAL A 33 13.77 -30.98 -23.84
C VAL A 33 12.53 -30.80 -22.98
N ALA A 34 11.76 -31.86 -22.75
CA ALA A 34 10.54 -31.77 -21.89
C ALA A 34 10.90 -31.43 -20.44
N ASN A 35 11.97 -32.03 -19.91
CA ASN A 35 12.42 -31.73 -18.55
C ASN A 35 12.97 -30.31 -18.41
N LEU A 36 13.68 -29.80 -19.40
CA LEU A 36 14.18 -28.42 -19.40
C LEU A 36 13.01 -27.42 -19.47
N ALA A 37 12.00 -27.68 -20.29
CA ALA A 37 10.81 -26.83 -20.36
C ALA A 37 10.04 -26.82 -19.04
N SER A 38 9.81 -28.00 -18.44
CA SER A 38 9.14 -28.10 -17.14
C SER A 38 9.93 -27.42 -16.04
N PHE A 39 11.24 -27.58 -16.02
CA PHE A 39 12.13 -26.94 -15.05
C PHE A 39 12.12 -25.41 -15.20
N GLY A 40 12.12 -24.89 -16.44
CA GLY A 40 12.02 -23.47 -16.70
C GLY A 40 10.70 -22.87 -16.20
N ILE A 41 9.58 -23.56 -16.40
CA ILE A 41 8.26 -23.15 -15.89
C ILE A 41 8.24 -23.16 -14.37
N VAL A 42 8.74 -24.22 -13.73
CA VAL A 42 8.83 -24.34 -12.27
C VAL A 42 9.63 -23.20 -11.68
N LEU A 43 10.82 -22.91 -12.22
CA LEU A 43 11.66 -21.81 -11.78
C LEU A 43 10.99 -20.44 -11.97
N GLY A 44 10.35 -20.23 -13.13
CA GLY A 44 9.66 -18.98 -13.42
C GLY A 44 8.52 -18.71 -12.44
N VAL A 45 7.66 -19.68 -12.19
CA VAL A 45 6.54 -19.55 -11.24
C VAL A 45 7.04 -19.40 -9.81
N MET A 46 8.04 -20.17 -9.41
CA MET A 46 8.65 -20.08 -8.08
C MET A 46 9.26 -18.70 -7.85
N ALA A 47 10.06 -18.20 -8.80
CA ALA A 47 10.66 -16.88 -8.73
C ALA A 47 9.60 -15.79 -8.67
N LEU A 48 8.54 -15.90 -9.47
CA LEU A 48 7.43 -14.95 -9.48
C LEU A 48 6.75 -14.86 -8.11
N ILE A 49 6.43 -16.01 -7.51
CA ILE A 49 5.78 -16.07 -6.19
C ILE A 49 6.69 -15.49 -5.11
N ILE A 50 7.97 -15.84 -5.09
CA ILE A 50 8.93 -15.33 -4.11
C ILE A 50 9.06 -13.81 -4.24
N VAL A 51 9.28 -13.31 -5.45
CA VAL A 51 9.43 -11.87 -5.70
C VAL A 51 8.18 -11.10 -5.31
N LEU A 52 6.99 -11.55 -5.73
CA LEU A 52 5.73 -10.91 -5.35
C LEU A 52 5.49 -10.91 -3.84
N SER A 53 5.80 -12.00 -3.16
CA SER A 53 5.63 -12.11 -1.71
C SER A 53 6.56 -11.18 -0.95
N VAL A 54 7.84 -11.14 -1.32
CA VAL A 54 8.83 -10.24 -0.71
C VAL A 54 8.45 -8.78 -0.93
N MET A 55 8.05 -8.45 -2.15
CA MET A 55 7.67 -7.07 -2.49
C MET A 55 6.38 -6.64 -1.77
N ASN A 56 5.37 -7.50 -1.71
CA ASN A 56 4.15 -7.18 -0.98
C ASN A 56 4.40 -7.00 0.53
N GLY A 57 5.27 -7.84 1.10
CA GLY A 57 5.67 -7.72 2.50
C GLY A 57 6.44 -6.43 2.77
N LEU A 58 7.40 -6.10 1.92
CA LEU A 58 8.19 -4.87 2.03
C LEU A 58 7.33 -3.63 1.83
N GLU A 59 6.46 -3.61 0.83
CA GLU A 59 5.52 -2.51 0.59
C GLU A 59 4.59 -2.30 1.79
N GLY A 60 4.02 -3.38 2.33
CA GLY A 60 3.16 -3.31 3.52
C GLY A 60 3.89 -2.73 4.72
N HIS A 61 5.13 -3.14 4.96
CA HIS A 61 5.94 -2.64 6.07
C HIS A 61 6.31 -1.16 5.87
N GLN A 62 6.73 -0.77 4.68
CA GLN A 62 7.03 0.62 4.35
C GLN A 62 5.80 1.53 4.48
N LYS A 63 4.64 1.08 4.00
CA LYS A 63 3.37 1.80 4.16
C LYS A 63 3.05 2.04 5.63
N GLN A 64 3.16 1.02 6.47
CA GLN A 64 2.89 1.16 7.90
C GLN A 64 3.86 2.14 8.58
N GLN A 65 5.15 2.05 8.30
CA GLN A 65 6.14 2.94 8.91
C GLN A 65 5.96 4.40 8.51
N VAL A 66 5.73 4.67 7.23
CA VAL A 66 5.68 6.04 6.71
C VAL A 66 4.33 6.69 6.99
N LEU A 67 3.25 5.93 6.90
CA LEU A 67 1.89 6.46 6.95
C LEU A 67 1.21 6.33 8.31
N SER A 68 1.81 5.62 9.27
CA SER A 68 1.29 5.55 10.64
C SER A 68 1.31 6.90 11.37
N SER A 69 2.22 7.79 11.00
CA SER A 69 2.41 9.10 11.63
C SER A 69 1.74 10.24 10.87
N ILE A 70 1.24 10.02 9.67
CA ILE A 70 0.69 11.07 8.79
C ILE A 70 -0.82 10.86 8.61
N PRO A 71 -1.64 11.92 8.65
CA PRO A 71 -3.02 11.82 8.25
C PRO A 71 -3.13 11.28 6.83
N HIS A 72 -3.93 10.25 6.62
CA HIS A 72 -4.11 9.71 5.27
C HIS A 72 -4.78 10.73 4.37
N ALA A 73 -5.85 11.39 4.86
CA ALA A 73 -6.48 12.49 4.17
C ALA A 73 -7.16 13.43 5.17
N ILE A 74 -7.29 14.68 4.79
CA ILE A 74 -8.09 15.68 5.49
C ILE A 74 -9.11 16.22 4.51
N ILE A 75 -10.38 16.14 4.88
CA ILE A 75 -11.49 16.72 4.13
C ILE A 75 -11.94 17.99 4.82
N SER A 76 -11.89 19.10 4.10
CA SER A 76 -12.37 20.40 4.59
C SER A 76 -13.36 21.03 3.62
N GLN A 77 -14.20 21.90 4.12
CA GLN A 77 -15.11 22.73 3.35
C GLN A 77 -14.74 24.19 3.55
N GLU A 78 -15.30 25.09 2.73
CA GLU A 78 -15.08 26.52 2.89
C GLU A 78 -15.57 27.04 4.26
N ALA A 79 -16.68 26.48 4.75
CA ALA A 79 -17.21 26.80 6.08
C ALA A 79 -16.75 25.71 7.10
N PRO A 80 -16.49 26.08 8.36
CA PRO A 80 -16.22 25.13 9.41
C PRO A 80 -17.36 24.12 9.58
N ILE A 81 -17.00 22.89 9.95
CA ILE A 81 -17.94 21.79 10.20
C ILE A 81 -18.21 21.65 11.71
N SER A 82 -19.33 21.03 12.08
CA SER A 82 -19.60 20.69 13.48
C SER A 82 -18.69 19.53 13.93
N ALA A 83 -17.96 19.77 15.01
CA ALA A 83 -17.07 18.74 15.59
C ALA A 83 -17.84 17.60 16.27
N GLU A 84 -19.12 17.78 16.57
CA GLU A 84 -19.96 16.78 17.23
C GLU A 84 -20.68 15.83 16.25
N LYS A 85 -20.79 16.25 14.97
CA LYS A 85 -21.48 15.46 13.95
C LYS A 85 -20.51 14.52 13.26
N PRO A 86 -20.88 13.24 13.07
CA PRO A 86 -20.07 12.32 12.28
C PRO A 86 -20.10 12.73 10.80
N LEU A 87 -19.05 12.35 10.07
CA LEU A 87 -18.99 12.53 8.63
C LEU A 87 -20.06 11.67 7.94
N GLU A 88 -20.88 12.31 7.12
CA GLU A 88 -21.91 11.64 6.32
C GLU A 88 -21.31 11.07 5.03
N ASN A 89 -21.97 10.03 4.49
CA ASN A 89 -21.58 9.36 3.23
C ASN A 89 -20.14 8.82 3.24
N THR A 90 -19.72 8.27 4.37
CA THR A 90 -18.38 7.70 4.51
C THR A 90 -18.23 6.43 3.67
N PRO A 91 -17.26 6.35 2.74
CA PRO A 91 -16.97 5.14 1.99
C PRO A 91 -16.58 3.96 2.91
N HIS A 92 -16.80 2.75 2.44
CA HIS A 92 -16.49 1.53 3.22
C HIS A 92 -15.01 1.35 3.54
N PHE A 93 -14.12 1.93 2.75
CA PHE A 93 -12.66 1.86 2.98
C PHE A 93 -12.13 2.90 3.97
N VAL A 94 -12.98 3.78 4.49
CA VAL A 94 -12.64 4.71 5.56
C VAL A 94 -12.90 4.04 6.90
N GLN A 95 -11.84 3.75 7.65
CA GLN A 95 -11.96 3.12 8.98
C GLN A 95 -12.49 4.08 10.02
N LYS A 96 -12.00 5.33 9.97
CA LYS A 96 -12.28 6.31 11.00
C LYS A 96 -12.24 7.72 10.40
N ALA A 97 -13.15 8.57 10.82
CA ALA A 97 -13.16 9.99 10.51
C ALA A 97 -13.30 10.77 11.82
N VAL A 98 -12.36 11.68 12.08
CA VAL A 98 -12.33 12.48 13.32
C VAL A 98 -12.21 13.96 12.99
N PRO A 99 -12.84 14.85 13.76
CA PRO A 99 -12.65 16.28 13.56
C PRO A 99 -11.21 16.69 13.81
N ILE A 100 -10.71 17.61 13.03
CA ILE A 100 -9.34 18.12 13.12
C ILE A 100 -9.27 19.62 12.85
N ASN A 101 -8.38 20.28 13.57
CA ASN A 101 -7.85 21.59 13.23
C ASN A 101 -6.34 21.47 13.05
N THR A 102 -5.84 21.84 11.90
CA THR A 102 -4.40 21.78 11.63
C THR A 102 -3.95 23.00 10.83
N THR A 103 -2.79 23.50 11.16
CA THR A 103 -2.17 24.61 10.45
C THR A 103 -0.66 24.61 10.63
N ASN A 104 0.02 25.24 9.71
CA ASN A 104 1.45 25.48 9.81
C ASN A 104 1.72 26.57 10.83
N VAL A 105 2.70 26.37 11.69
CA VAL A 105 3.06 27.29 12.75
C VAL A 105 4.58 27.49 12.81
N VAL A 106 4.94 28.60 13.41
CA VAL A 106 6.33 28.86 13.80
C VAL A 106 6.40 28.80 15.33
N PHE A 107 7.26 27.95 15.84
CA PHE A 107 7.57 27.82 17.27
C PHE A 107 8.67 28.79 17.64
N GLN A 108 8.41 29.64 18.60
CA GLN A 108 9.39 30.60 19.11
C GLN A 108 9.65 30.38 20.59
N THR A 109 10.92 30.24 20.95
CA THR A 109 11.39 30.17 22.32
C THR A 109 12.56 31.12 22.53
N ALA A 110 13.02 31.28 23.77
CA ALA A 110 14.23 32.06 24.08
C ALA A 110 15.49 31.49 23.40
N LYS A 111 15.52 30.21 23.08
CA LYS A 111 16.67 29.52 22.46
C LYS A 111 16.64 29.45 20.94
N GLY A 112 15.50 29.70 20.31
CA GLY A 112 15.42 29.64 18.87
C GLY A 112 14.01 29.63 18.31
N VAL A 113 13.97 29.47 16.99
CA VAL A 113 12.75 29.43 16.19
C VAL A 113 12.78 28.17 15.33
N SER A 114 11.65 27.52 15.19
CA SER A 114 11.49 26.37 14.29
C SER A 114 10.11 26.41 13.62
N ALA A 115 10.05 26.01 12.37
CA ALA A 115 8.79 25.83 11.67
C ALA A 115 8.23 24.43 11.91
N GLY A 116 6.92 24.30 11.93
CA GLY A 116 6.27 23.01 12.07
C GLY A 116 4.77 23.10 11.87
N GLN A 117 4.07 22.11 12.39
CA GLN A 117 2.64 21.96 12.24
C GLN A 117 2.00 21.64 13.58
N VAL A 118 0.88 22.29 13.87
CA VAL A 118 0.06 21.97 15.04
C VAL A 118 -1.19 21.22 14.60
N ILE A 119 -1.54 20.19 15.35
CA ILE A 119 -2.72 19.36 15.14
C ILE A 119 -3.61 19.45 16.39
N GLY A 120 -4.80 19.99 16.22
CA GLY A 120 -5.83 20.04 17.25
C GLY A 120 -6.68 18.78 17.22
N ILE A 121 -6.76 18.07 18.33
CA ILE A 121 -7.45 16.79 18.48
C ILE A 121 -8.43 16.80 19.65
N GLN A 122 -9.38 15.88 19.65
CA GLN A 122 -10.33 15.67 20.74
C GLN A 122 -10.00 14.47 21.64
N SER A 123 -9.19 13.55 21.16
CA SER A 123 -8.80 12.33 21.88
C SER A 123 -7.40 11.88 21.43
N PHE A 124 -6.66 11.24 22.32
CA PHE A 124 -5.37 10.64 21.97
C PHE A 124 -5.49 9.46 21.01
N SER A 125 -6.65 8.83 20.93
CA SER A 125 -6.92 7.80 19.94
C SER A 125 -7.07 8.34 18.51
N ASP A 126 -7.14 9.65 18.33
CA ASP A 126 -7.27 10.30 17.03
C ASP A 126 -5.94 10.36 16.27
N ASP A 127 -4.83 10.07 16.92
CA ASP A 127 -3.52 10.05 16.28
C ASP A 127 -2.68 8.85 16.72
N PRO A 128 -2.11 8.07 15.77
CA PRO A 128 -1.26 6.93 16.08
C PRO A 128 0.01 7.30 16.87
N LEU A 129 0.54 8.51 16.72
CA LEU A 129 1.73 8.96 17.46
C LEU A 129 1.50 9.08 18.95
N LEU A 130 0.25 9.20 19.38
CA LEU A 130 -0.16 9.36 20.77
C LEU A 130 -0.67 8.06 21.41
N GLU A 131 -0.53 6.92 20.76
CA GLU A 131 -0.99 5.62 21.28
C GLU A 131 -0.32 5.24 22.61
N GLY A 132 0.91 5.70 22.84
CA GLY A 132 1.63 5.46 24.10
C GLY A 132 1.13 6.25 25.30
N ILE A 133 0.20 7.19 25.11
CA ILE A 133 -0.36 8.01 26.16
C ILE A 133 -1.75 7.50 26.52
N ASP A 134 -2.02 7.35 27.80
CA ASP A 134 -3.33 6.88 28.28
C ASP A 134 -4.44 7.84 27.85
N PRO A 135 -5.46 7.39 27.09
CA PRO A 135 -6.56 8.22 26.65
C PRO A 135 -7.33 8.91 27.78
N SER A 136 -7.35 8.33 28.98
CA SER A 136 -8.00 8.92 30.16
C SER A 136 -7.35 10.22 30.65
N GLN A 137 -6.09 10.44 30.28
CA GLN A 137 -5.31 11.64 30.66
C GLN A 137 -5.53 12.83 29.73
N PHE A 138 -6.39 12.72 28.71
CA PHE A 138 -6.59 13.79 27.72
C PHE A 138 -7.00 15.11 28.38
N ASN A 139 -7.98 15.10 29.27
CA ASN A 139 -8.44 16.31 29.97
C ASN A 139 -7.44 16.89 30.97
N GLN A 140 -6.46 16.09 31.37
CA GLN A 140 -5.37 16.53 32.22
C GLN A 140 -4.20 17.14 31.43
N LEU A 141 -3.86 16.52 30.32
CA LEU A 141 -2.71 16.94 29.50
C LEU A 141 -3.08 18.02 28.47
N LEU A 142 -4.26 17.92 27.87
CA LEU A 142 -4.78 18.88 26.90
C LEU A 142 -6.17 19.40 27.25
N PRO A 143 -6.34 20.06 28.43
CA PRO A 143 -7.64 20.64 28.79
C PRO A 143 -8.00 21.79 27.87
N GLN A 144 -9.29 21.94 27.58
CA GLN A 144 -9.80 23.03 26.77
C GLN A 144 -9.62 24.38 27.49
N GLY A 145 -9.10 25.36 26.79
CA GLY A 145 -8.95 26.73 27.26
C GLY A 145 -7.65 27.05 27.97
N GLU A 146 -6.83 26.04 28.31
CA GLU A 146 -5.56 26.26 28.99
C GLU A 146 -4.33 26.39 28.06
N PHE A 147 -4.51 26.16 26.78
CA PHE A 147 -3.45 26.26 25.77
C PHE A 147 -2.20 25.45 26.12
N LYS A 148 -2.40 24.17 26.34
CA LYS A 148 -1.33 23.20 26.53
C LYS A 148 -1.06 22.44 25.24
N LEU A 149 0.13 21.93 25.10
CA LEU A 149 0.51 21.11 23.95
C LEU A 149 1.39 19.94 24.34
N ILE A 150 1.35 18.92 23.49
CA ILE A 150 2.25 17.77 23.52
C ILE A 150 3.21 17.95 22.37
N ILE A 151 4.51 17.97 22.67
CA ILE A 151 5.59 18.22 21.71
C ILE A 151 6.40 16.96 21.47
N GLY A 152 6.91 16.78 20.25
CA GLY A 152 7.82 15.69 19.94
C GLY A 152 9.19 15.87 20.63
N ASP A 153 9.81 14.76 20.98
CA ASP A 153 11.10 14.74 21.66
C ASP A 153 12.20 15.47 20.87
N LYS A 154 12.24 15.28 19.55
CA LYS A 154 13.23 15.91 18.67
C LYS A 154 13.07 17.43 18.60
N LEU A 155 11.83 17.91 18.49
CA LEU A 155 11.55 19.35 18.49
C LEU A 155 11.85 19.97 19.86
N ALA A 156 11.50 19.28 20.95
CA ALA A 156 11.83 19.70 22.29
C ALA A 156 13.35 19.83 22.53
N GLN A 157 14.13 18.88 22.05
CA GLN A 157 15.58 18.95 22.09
C GLN A 157 16.14 20.15 21.30
N LYS A 158 15.63 20.35 20.08
CA LYS A 158 16.05 21.44 19.21
C LYS A 158 15.79 22.82 19.84
N LEU A 159 14.64 22.98 20.49
CA LEU A 159 14.22 24.23 21.12
C LEU A 159 14.62 24.31 22.60
N GLY A 160 15.20 23.27 23.17
CA GLY A 160 15.58 23.21 24.56
C GLY A 160 14.42 23.29 25.54
N LEU A 161 13.30 22.63 25.19
CA LEU A 161 12.07 22.61 25.96
C LEU A 161 11.97 21.35 26.83
N VAL A 162 11.42 21.53 28.01
CA VAL A 162 11.01 20.45 28.92
C VAL A 162 9.56 20.64 29.31
N VAL A 163 8.95 19.63 29.91
CA VAL A 163 7.59 19.71 30.43
C VAL A 163 7.46 20.89 31.41
N GLY A 164 6.42 21.71 31.20
CA GLY A 164 6.19 22.94 31.97
C GLY A 164 6.72 24.22 31.33
N ASP A 165 7.59 24.13 30.35
CA ASP A 165 8.10 25.27 29.60
C ASP A 165 7.03 25.85 28.67
N LYS A 166 7.22 27.11 28.32
CA LYS A 166 6.31 27.85 27.42
C LYS A 166 6.95 28.04 26.06
N VAL A 167 6.12 27.87 25.03
CA VAL A 167 6.48 28.09 23.63
C VAL A 167 5.42 28.93 22.95
N ARG A 168 5.85 29.89 22.15
CA ARG A 168 4.95 30.73 21.36
C ARG A 168 4.68 30.08 20.00
N LEU A 169 3.41 29.89 19.68
CA LEU A 169 2.97 29.44 18.36
C LEU A 169 2.47 30.64 17.57
N MET A 170 3.00 30.80 16.37
CA MET A 170 2.60 31.86 15.43
C MET A 170 2.04 31.23 14.15
N ILE A 171 0.84 31.62 13.75
CA ILE A 171 0.21 31.23 12.50
C ILE A 171 0.43 32.32 11.47
N THR A 172 1.02 31.98 10.33
CA THR A 172 1.32 32.95 9.28
C THR A 172 0.15 33.13 8.30
N GLU A 173 -0.69 32.12 8.14
CA GLU A 173 -1.77 32.11 7.13
C GLU A 173 -2.92 33.07 7.44
N ASN A 174 -3.25 33.28 8.73
CA ASN A 174 -4.35 34.14 9.18
C ASN A 174 -3.84 35.38 9.94
N SER A 175 -2.97 36.15 9.32
CA SER A 175 -2.46 37.37 9.93
C SER A 175 -3.52 38.47 10.05
N GLN A 176 -3.52 39.20 11.18
CA GLN A 176 -4.36 40.37 11.38
C GLN A 176 -3.76 41.63 10.75
N TYR A 177 -4.61 42.41 10.09
CA TYR A 177 -4.22 43.74 9.67
C TYR A 177 -4.34 44.70 10.88
N THR A 178 -3.24 45.27 11.26
CA THR A 178 -3.18 46.34 12.26
C THR A 178 -2.72 47.64 11.58
N PRO A 179 -2.90 48.81 12.23
CA PRO A 179 -2.36 50.07 11.69
C PRO A 179 -0.84 50.06 11.46
N PHE A 180 -0.13 49.10 12.09
CA PHE A 180 1.33 48.93 11.98
C PHE A 180 1.74 47.82 11.02
N GLY A 181 0.78 47.19 10.29
CA GLY A 181 1.05 46.12 9.34
C GLY A 181 0.36 44.80 9.69
N ARG A 182 0.73 43.75 8.98
CA ARG A 182 0.26 42.39 9.23
C ARG A 182 0.93 41.78 10.46
N VAL A 183 0.13 41.40 11.45
CA VAL A 183 0.60 40.70 12.65
C VAL A 183 0.06 39.27 12.62
N PRO A 184 0.91 38.25 12.72
CA PRO A 184 0.46 36.86 12.78
C PRO A 184 -0.33 36.61 14.07
N MET A 185 -1.34 35.73 13.97
CA MET A 185 -2.02 35.24 15.16
C MET A 185 -1.00 34.39 15.96
N GLN A 186 -0.85 34.71 17.23
CA GLN A 186 0.12 34.08 18.10
C GLN A 186 -0.47 33.82 19.48
N ARG A 187 -0.01 32.73 20.11
CA ARG A 187 -0.38 32.40 21.47
C ARG A 187 0.72 31.63 22.18
N LEU A 188 0.80 31.84 23.47
CA LEU A 188 1.72 31.14 24.33
C LEU A 188 1.11 29.84 24.82
N PHE A 189 1.76 28.71 24.53
CA PHE A 189 1.38 27.39 24.96
C PHE A 189 2.35 26.85 26.02
N THR A 190 1.86 25.97 26.86
CA THR A 190 2.66 25.27 27.87
C THR A 190 2.85 23.83 27.45
N VAL A 191 4.07 23.34 27.48
CA VAL A 191 4.39 21.91 27.20
C VAL A 191 3.88 21.06 28.35
N SER A 192 2.91 20.18 28.07
CA SER A 192 2.33 19.28 29.08
C SER A 192 2.95 17.90 29.08
N GLU A 193 3.40 17.41 27.92
CA GLU A 193 4.01 16.10 27.76
C GLU A 193 4.88 16.07 26.50
N LEU A 194 5.73 15.06 26.41
CA LEU A 194 6.51 14.73 25.21
C LEU A 194 6.01 13.43 24.60
N TYR A 195 5.99 13.35 23.27
CA TYR A 195 5.80 12.09 22.59
C TYR A 195 7.07 11.69 21.83
N TYR A 196 7.23 10.41 21.63
CA TYR A 196 8.42 9.83 21.00
C TYR A 196 8.03 9.17 19.68
N ASP A 197 8.77 9.48 18.64
CA ASP A 197 8.62 8.88 17.32
C ASP A 197 9.96 8.58 16.70
N TYR A 198 10.09 7.43 16.08
CA TYR A 198 11.30 7.05 15.35
C TYR A 198 11.41 7.75 14.00
N GLY A 199 10.32 8.32 13.49
CA GLY A 199 10.28 9.08 12.25
C GLY A 199 10.67 10.54 12.40
N GLU A 200 10.29 11.34 11.43
CA GLU A 200 10.57 12.78 11.39
C GLU A 200 9.51 13.64 12.08
N ALA A 201 8.32 13.10 12.31
CA ALA A 201 7.16 13.85 12.82
C ALA A 201 7.45 14.52 14.17
N SER A 202 8.18 13.86 15.06
CA SER A 202 8.56 14.42 16.37
C SER A 202 9.45 15.65 16.29
N GLY A 203 10.00 15.95 15.12
CA GLY A 203 10.81 17.13 14.87
C GLY A 203 10.03 18.36 14.41
N TYR A 204 8.76 18.23 14.06
CA TYR A 204 7.95 19.34 13.54
C TYR A 204 6.47 19.32 13.90
N GLU A 205 5.89 18.22 14.34
CA GLU A 205 4.49 18.12 14.72
C GLU A 205 4.26 18.26 16.21
N VAL A 206 3.25 19.03 16.58
CA VAL A 206 2.76 19.14 17.97
C VAL A 206 1.26 18.94 18.01
N PHE A 207 0.77 18.48 19.16
CA PHE A 207 -0.65 18.20 19.38
C PHE A 207 -1.18 19.13 20.48
N ALA A 208 -2.40 19.62 20.28
CA ALA A 208 -3.10 20.45 21.24
C ALA A 208 -4.60 20.14 21.23
N ASN A 209 -5.35 20.76 22.14
CA ASN A 209 -6.80 20.62 22.17
C ASN A 209 -7.41 21.21 20.91
N LEU A 210 -8.39 20.53 20.31
CA LEU A 210 -9.08 20.94 19.10
C LEU A 210 -9.63 22.38 19.21
N ALA A 211 -10.28 22.70 20.31
CA ALA A 211 -10.87 24.02 20.52
C ALA A 211 -9.82 25.13 20.69
N ASP A 212 -8.69 24.84 21.31
CA ASP A 212 -7.61 25.81 21.50
C ASP A 212 -6.95 26.18 20.17
N ILE A 213 -6.73 25.22 19.30
CA ILE A 213 -6.24 25.48 17.94
C ILE A 213 -7.33 26.15 17.09
N GLY A 214 -8.58 25.77 17.27
CA GLY A 214 -9.70 26.45 16.62
C GLY A 214 -9.73 27.94 16.95
N ARG A 215 -9.45 28.33 18.18
CA ARG A 215 -9.34 29.73 18.57
C ARG A 215 -8.24 30.49 17.82
N LEU A 216 -7.09 29.88 17.67
CA LEU A 216 -6.00 30.42 16.86
C LEU A 216 -6.37 30.59 15.38
N MET A 217 -7.15 29.66 14.86
CA MET A 217 -7.62 29.67 13.47
C MET A 217 -8.91 30.45 13.26
N ARG A 218 -9.47 31.08 14.30
CA ARG A 218 -10.75 31.79 14.31
C ARG A 218 -11.96 30.90 13.98
N ILE A 219 -11.92 29.68 14.44
CA ILE A 219 -13.01 28.72 14.36
C ILE A 219 -13.77 28.73 15.69
N GLN A 220 -15.10 28.74 15.62
CA GLN A 220 -15.95 28.76 16.80
C GLN A 220 -15.82 27.50 17.65
N PRO A 221 -15.99 27.58 18.98
CA PRO A 221 -16.05 26.40 19.83
C PRO A 221 -17.13 25.42 19.36
N GLY A 222 -16.83 24.14 19.33
CA GLY A 222 -17.73 23.10 18.82
C GLY A 222 -17.68 22.91 17.31
N GLU A 223 -16.91 23.69 16.60
CA GLU A 223 -16.64 23.56 15.17
C GLU A 223 -15.19 23.11 14.92
N ALA A 224 -14.93 22.58 13.73
CA ALA A 224 -13.62 22.18 13.27
C ALA A 224 -13.42 22.57 11.81
N GLN A 225 -12.17 22.61 11.38
CA GLN A 225 -11.78 22.88 9.99
C GLN A 225 -12.29 21.80 9.04
N GLY A 226 -12.21 20.54 9.45
CA GLY A 226 -12.59 19.41 8.65
C GLY A 226 -12.46 18.10 9.39
N TYR A 227 -12.49 17.01 8.63
CA TYR A 227 -12.32 15.65 9.14
C TYR A 227 -10.98 15.06 8.69
N ARG A 228 -10.29 14.44 9.62
CA ARG A 228 -9.15 13.56 9.35
C ARG A 228 -9.66 12.16 9.08
N LEU A 229 -9.25 11.58 7.95
CA LEU A 229 -9.64 10.24 7.55
C LEU A 229 -8.49 9.26 7.73
N PHE A 230 -8.81 8.09 8.28
CA PHE A 230 -7.95 6.92 8.31
C PHE A 230 -8.53 5.89 7.34
N LEU A 231 -7.74 5.49 6.36
CA LEU A 231 -8.13 4.56 5.31
C LEU A 231 -7.61 3.15 5.60
N ASP A 232 -8.31 2.12 5.13
CA ASP A 232 -7.83 0.74 5.17
C ASP A 232 -6.51 0.61 4.38
N ASP A 233 -6.49 1.17 3.17
CA ASP A 233 -5.30 1.30 2.35
C ASP A 233 -5.05 2.79 2.03
N PRO A 234 -3.93 3.37 2.48
CA PRO A 234 -3.60 4.77 2.21
C PRO A 234 -3.57 5.17 0.73
N PHE A 235 -3.38 4.22 -0.17
CA PHE A 235 -3.40 4.47 -1.62
C PHE A 235 -4.81 4.64 -2.20
N GLN A 236 -5.86 4.27 -1.46
CA GLN A 236 -7.26 4.49 -1.85
C GLN A 236 -7.69 5.97 -1.80
N ILE A 237 -6.82 6.87 -1.38
CA ILE A 237 -7.06 8.31 -1.46
C ILE A 237 -7.42 8.80 -2.86
N THR A 238 -7.00 8.11 -3.90
CA THR A 238 -7.34 8.43 -5.28
C THR A 238 -8.84 8.29 -5.58
N GLU A 239 -9.55 7.51 -4.78
CA GLU A 239 -10.99 7.29 -4.89
C GLU A 239 -11.83 8.33 -4.12
N LEU A 240 -11.23 9.04 -3.16
CA LEU A 240 -11.93 10.02 -2.32
C LEU A 240 -12.63 11.14 -3.09
N PRO A 241 -12.05 11.73 -4.15
CA PRO A 241 -12.72 12.80 -4.89
C PRO A 241 -14.05 12.39 -5.49
N THR A 242 -14.25 11.10 -5.74
CA THR A 242 -15.53 10.56 -6.25
C THR A 242 -16.64 10.66 -5.22
N TYR A 243 -16.33 10.52 -3.94
CA TYR A 243 -17.28 10.55 -2.83
C TYR A 243 -17.50 11.97 -2.26
N PHE A 244 -16.48 12.82 -2.32
CA PHE A 244 -16.47 14.16 -1.72
C PHE A 244 -16.16 15.24 -2.76
N LYS A 245 -17.06 15.42 -3.71
CA LYS A 245 -16.86 16.30 -4.88
C LYS A 245 -16.78 17.78 -4.54
N GLU A 246 -17.47 18.22 -3.50
CA GLU A 246 -17.55 19.63 -3.09
C GLU A 246 -16.57 19.99 -1.98
N SER A 247 -15.76 19.06 -1.53
CA SER A 247 -14.82 19.25 -0.44
C SER A 247 -13.39 19.42 -0.95
N HIS A 248 -12.63 20.24 -0.24
CA HIS A 248 -11.19 20.30 -0.44
C HIS A 248 -10.53 19.10 0.25
N ILE A 249 -9.79 18.31 -0.51
CA ILE A 249 -9.11 17.11 -0.02
C ILE A 249 -7.61 17.39 -0.01
N SER A 250 -7.03 17.39 1.19
CA SER A 250 -5.58 17.37 1.38
C SER A 250 -5.17 15.99 1.87
N ASP A 251 -4.26 15.35 1.19
CA ASP A 251 -3.85 13.99 1.51
C ASP A 251 -2.34 13.89 1.75
N TRP A 252 -1.91 12.70 2.17
CA TRP A 252 -0.52 12.44 2.51
C TRP A 252 0.47 12.65 1.33
N ARG A 253 0.00 12.65 0.10
CA ARG A 253 0.82 12.91 -1.10
C ARG A 253 1.39 14.32 -1.13
N VAL A 254 0.74 15.27 -0.46
CA VAL A 254 1.25 16.64 -0.34
C VAL A 254 2.56 16.66 0.43
N GLN A 255 2.66 15.86 1.48
CA GLN A 255 3.85 15.79 2.34
C GLN A 255 4.87 14.75 1.88
N LYS A 256 4.40 13.65 1.30
CA LYS A 256 5.22 12.49 0.89
C LYS A 256 5.00 12.13 -0.58
N GLY A 257 4.90 13.15 -1.45
CA GLY A 257 4.70 12.95 -2.88
C GLY A 257 5.80 12.13 -3.56
N GLU A 258 7.04 12.31 -3.14
CA GLU A 258 8.17 11.51 -3.62
C GLU A 258 8.03 10.03 -3.27
N PHE A 259 7.59 9.72 -2.06
CA PHE A 259 7.31 8.35 -1.65
C PHE A 259 6.19 7.72 -2.48
N PHE A 260 5.11 8.46 -2.73
CA PHE A 260 4.02 7.99 -3.58
C PHE A 260 4.48 7.67 -5.01
N GLN A 261 5.29 8.56 -5.59
CA GLN A 261 5.84 8.35 -6.92
C GLN A 261 6.80 7.15 -6.96
N ALA A 262 7.63 6.99 -5.93
CA ALA A 262 8.52 5.84 -5.81
C ALA A 262 7.76 4.52 -5.77
N VAL A 263 6.70 4.42 -4.99
CA VAL A 263 5.85 3.22 -4.92
C VAL A 263 5.14 2.95 -6.25
N ARG A 264 4.63 3.99 -6.92
CA ARG A 264 4.05 3.83 -8.26
C ARG A 264 5.07 3.32 -9.28
N MET A 265 6.27 3.90 -9.27
CA MET A 265 7.35 3.47 -10.17
C MET A 265 7.74 2.02 -9.89
N GLU A 266 7.86 1.63 -8.63
CA GLU A 266 8.12 0.26 -8.21
C GLU A 266 7.05 -0.72 -8.74
N LYS A 267 5.76 -0.39 -8.60
CA LYS A 267 4.67 -1.19 -9.16
C LYS A 267 4.73 -1.32 -10.67
N ASN A 268 5.07 -0.26 -11.38
CA ASN A 268 5.22 -0.28 -12.84
C ASN A 268 6.41 -1.15 -13.26
N MET A 269 7.54 -1.06 -12.55
CA MET A 269 8.70 -1.91 -12.80
C MET A 269 8.40 -3.39 -12.53
N MET A 270 7.64 -3.69 -11.47
CA MET A 270 7.19 -5.04 -11.20
C MET A 270 6.28 -5.60 -12.29
N GLY A 271 5.34 -4.80 -12.79
CA GLY A 271 4.50 -5.16 -13.92
C GLY A 271 5.33 -5.48 -15.17
N LEU A 272 6.39 -4.71 -15.44
CA LEU A 272 7.32 -4.97 -16.53
C LEU A 272 8.09 -6.28 -16.34
N LEU A 273 8.62 -6.53 -15.15
CA LEU A 273 9.35 -7.76 -14.83
C LEU A 273 8.45 -9.00 -14.96
N ILE A 274 7.22 -8.93 -14.47
CA ILE A 274 6.22 -10.00 -14.63
C ILE A 274 5.95 -10.26 -16.10
N SER A 275 5.78 -9.20 -16.91
CA SER A 275 5.58 -9.32 -18.35
C SER A 275 6.75 -10.00 -19.04
N LEU A 276 7.98 -9.66 -18.66
CA LEU A 276 9.19 -10.30 -19.19
C LEU A 276 9.27 -11.79 -18.81
N ILE A 277 8.95 -12.14 -17.58
CA ILE A 277 8.91 -13.54 -17.13
C ILE A 277 7.88 -14.34 -17.94
N ILE A 278 6.71 -13.77 -18.17
CA ILE A 278 5.66 -14.40 -18.99
C ILE A 278 6.13 -14.60 -20.43
N VAL A 279 6.78 -13.60 -21.03
CA VAL A 279 7.32 -13.71 -22.40
C VAL A 279 8.38 -14.81 -22.48
N VAL A 280 9.29 -14.88 -21.53
CA VAL A 280 10.30 -15.94 -21.46
C VAL A 280 9.67 -17.33 -21.30
N ALA A 281 8.66 -17.46 -20.45
CA ALA A 281 7.92 -18.70 -20.26
C ALA A 281 7.21 -19.16 -21.55
N ILE A 282 6.54 -18.24 -22.25
CA ILE A 282 5.90 -18.51 -23.53
C ILE A 282 6.93 -18.94 -24.56
N SER A 283 8.06 -18.24 -24.66
CA SER A 283 9.15 -18.60 -25.57
C SER A 283 9.71 -19.97 -25.30
N ASN A 284 9.89 -20.33 -24.05
CA ASN A 284 10.32 -21.67 -23.62
C ASN A 284 9.33 -22.75 -24.05
N ILE A 285 8.04 -22.53 -23.86
CA ILE A 285 6.98 -23.47 -24.25
C ILE A 285 6.95 -23.63 -25.77
N VAL A 286 6.99 -22.52 -26.52
CA VAL A 286 6.99 -22.53 -27.99
C VAL A 286 8.21 -23.29 -28.53
N THR A 287 9.40 -23.02 -28.01
CA THR A 287 10.64 -23.70 -28.42
C THR A 287 10.56 -25.20 -28.12
N SER A 288 10.11 -25.56 -26.94
CA SER A 288 9.99 -26.97 -26.53
C SER A 288 8.98 -27.74 -27.37
N LEU A 289 7.82 -27.15 -27.64
CA LEU A 289 6.80 -27.74 -28.51
C LEU A 289 7.30 -27.87 -29.96
N SER A 290 7.99 -26.87 -30.46
CA SER A 290 8.60 -26.92 -31.81
C SER A 290 9.59 -28.05 -31.97
N LEU A 291 10.47 -28.23 -30.98
CA LEU A 291 11.43 -29.36 -30.96
C LEU A 291 10.73 -30.71 -30.83
N MET A 292 9.67 -30.82 -30.02
CA MET A 292 8.85 -32.02 -29.92
C MET A 292 8.16 -32.38 -31.26
N VAL A 293 7.62 -31.36 -31.96
CA VAL A 293 6.99 -31.58 -33.27
C VAL A 293 7.99 -32.12 -34.28
N VAL A 294 9.19 -31.56 -34.30
CA VAL A 294 10.26 -32.03 -35.21
C VAL A 294 10.68 -33.45 -34.89
N ASP A 295 10.83 -33.76 -33.62
CA ASP A 295 11.24 -35.11 -33.16
C ASP A 295 10.17 -36.17 -33.46
N LYS A 296 8.89 -35.80 -33.44
CA LYS A 296 7.74 -36.71 -33.62
C LYS A 296 7.11 -36.67 -35.00
N GLN A 297 7.81 -36.12 -36.02
CA GLN A 297 7.27 -36.00 -37.38
C GLN A 297 6.89 -37.38 -37.99
N GLY A 298 7.67 -38.43 -37.73
CA GLY A 298 7.36 -39.77 -38.21
C GLY A 298 6.07 -40.33 -37.58
N GLU A 299 5.88 -40.16 -36.30
CA GLU A 299 4.66 -40.57 -35.58
C GLU A 299 3.44 -39.79 -36.03
N ILE A 300 3.58 -38.49 -36.28
CA ILE A 300 2.53 -37.65 -36.84
C ILE A 300 2.09 -38.12 -38.20
N ALA A 301 3.06 -38.49 -39.08
CA ALA A 301 2.76 -39.04 -40.41
C ALA A 301 1.97 -40.33 -40.29
N ILE A 302 2.30 -41.24 -39.39
CA ILE A 302 1.58 -42.48 -39.12
C ILE A 302 0.14 -42.18 -38.66
N LEU A 303 -0.04 -41.26 -37.73
CA LEU A 303 -1.38 -40.86 -37.26
C LEU A 303 -2.22 -40.27 -38.37
N GLN A 304 -1.65 -39.49 -39.26
CA GLN A 304 -2.34 -38.91 -40.41
C GLN A 304 -2.79 -40.00 -41.42
N THR A 305 -2.01 -41.02 -41.61
CA THR A 305 -2.38 -42.18 -42.45
C THR A 305 -3.53 -42.99 -41.85
N GLN A 306 -3.71 -42.94 -40.55
CA GLN A 306 -4.83 -43.57 -39.83
C GLN A 306 -6.10 -42.69 -39.75
N GLY A 307 -6.13 -41.54 -40.41
CA GLY A 307 -7.30 -40.69 -40.50
C GLY A 307 -7.35 -39.53 -39.51
N VAL A 308 -6.26 -39.23 -38.76
CA VAL A 308 -6.17 -38.10 -37.89
C VAL A 308 -5.96 -36.83 -38.70
N THR A 309 -6.79 -35.81 -38.48
CA THR A 309 -6.75 -34.54 -39.22
C THR A 309 -5.62 -33.63 -38.69
N LYS A 310 -5.20 -32.67 -39.53
CA LYS A 310 -4.22 -31.65 -39.10
C LYS A 310 -4.70 -30.86 -37.89
N SER A 311 -5.98 -30.59 -37.76
CA SER A 311 -6.60 -29.94 -36.62
C SER A 311 -6.45 -30.74 -35.34
N GLN A 312 -6.65 -32.07 -35.42
CA GLN A 312 -6.49 -32.98 -34.29
C GLN A 312 -5.00 -33.09 -33.85
N VAL A 313 -4.08 -33.12 -34.81
CA VAL A 313 -2.63 -33.09 -34.50
C VAL A 313 -2.25 -31.79 -33.74
N ARG A 314 -2.74 -30.65 -34.21
CA ARG A 314 -2.55 -29.37 -33.52
C ARG A 314 -3.08 -29.42 -32.09
N SER A 315 -4.26 -29.96 -31.88
CA SER A 315 -4.88 -30.14 -30.58
C SER A 315 -4.06 -31.02 -29.64
N ILE A 316 -3.44 -32.08 -30.15
CA ILE A 316 -2.56 -32.97 -29.37
C ILE A 316 -1.41 -32.18 -28.74
N PHE A 317 -0.73 -31.37 -29.53
CA PHE A 317 0.41 -30.55 -29.04
C PHE A 317 -0.04 -29.42 -28.12
N ILE A 318 -1.20 -28.81 -28.35
CA ILE A 318 -1.79 -27.83 -27.43
C ILE A 318 -2.08 -28.46 -26.07
N TYR A 319 -2.71 -29.63 -26.02
CA TYR A 319 -2.97 -30.35 -24.78
C TYR A 319 -1.67 -30.76 -24.07
N GLN A 320 -0.65 -31.14 -24.80
CA GLN A 320 0.65 -31.49 -24.24
C GLN A 320 1.33 -30.28 -23.61
N GLY A 321 1.30 -29.12 -24.26
CA GLY A 321 1.79 -27.86 -23.71
C GLY A 321 1.01 -27.45 -22.47
N LEU A 322 -0.30 -27.59 -22.46
CA LEU A 322 -1.16 -27.32 -21.30
C LEU A 322 -0.82 -28.25 -20.11
N LEU A 323 -0.62 -29.52 -20.37
CA LEU A 323 -0.23 -30.49 -19.31
C LEU A 323 1.12 -30.14 -18.69
N VAL A 324 2.12 -29.84 -19.51
CA VAL A 324 3.44 -29.43 -19.04
C VAL A 324 3.35 -28.13 -18.25
N GLY A 325 2.59 -27.14 -18.76
CA GLY A 325 2.37 -25.87 -18.10
C GLY A 325 1.64 -26.02 -16.74
N LEU A 326 0.60 -26.84 -16.69
CA LEU A 326 -0.16 -27.10 -15.45
C LEU A 326 0.72 -27.76 -14.38
N VAL A 327 1.43 -28.82 -14.74
CA VAL A 327 2.31 -29.55 -13.81
C VAL A 327 3.44 -28.64 -13.32
N GLY A 328 4.10 -27.91 -14.23
CA GLY A 328 5.15 -26.97 -13.89
C GLY A 328 4.67 -25.84 -12.98
N THR A 329 3.49 -25.28 -13.27
CA THR A 329 2.88 -24.22 -12.46
C THR A 329 2.53 -24.71 -11.05
N LEU A 330 1.94 -25.88 -10.92
CA LEU A 330 1.60 -26.46 -9.61
C LEU A 330 2.85 -26.73 -8.77
N ILE A 331 3.87 -27.34 -9.34
CA ILE A 331 5.13 -27.62 -8.65
C ILE A 331 5.82 -26.30 -8.26
N GLY A 332 5.91 -25.35 -9.18
CA GLY A 332 6.49 -24.03 -8.92
C GLY A 332 5.74 -23.26 -7.85
N ALA A 333 4.41 -23.32 -7.86
CA ALA A 333 3.57 -22.68 -6.83
C ALA A 333 3.80 -23.29 -5.44
N VAL A 334 3.83 -24.61 -5.34
CA VAL A 334 4.09 -25.31 -4.06
C VAL A 334 5.47 -24.97 -3.54
N LEU A 335 6.51 -25.04 -4.36
CA LEU A 335 7.88 -24.71 -3.96
C LEU A 335 8.03 -23.23 -3.59
N GLY A 336 7.42 -22.33 -4.36
CA GLY A 336 7.43 -20.90 -4.09
C GLY A 336 6.78 -20.55 -2.76
N VAL A 337 5.62 -21.13 -2.47
CA VAL A 337 4.93 -20.95 -1.18
C VAL A 337 5.74 -21.51 -0.03
N LEU A 338 6.32 -22.70 -0.16
CA LEU A 338 7.16 -23.29 0.89
C LEU A 338 8.38 -22.43 1.21
N ILE A 339 9.06 -21.90 0.20
CA ILE A 339 10.21 -21.02 0.41
C ILE A 339 9.77 -19.70 1.04
N THR A 340 8.65 -19.12 0.61
CA THR A 340 8.14 -17.88 1.15
C THR A 340 7.73 -17.99 2.61
N LEU A 341 7.14 -19.11 3.02
CA LEU A 341 6.77 -19.35 4.42
C LEU A 341 7.98 -19.50 5.36
N ASN A 342 9.15 -19.84 4.81
CA ASN A 342 10.40 -19.98 5.57
C ASN A 342 11.29 -18.71 5.52
N LEU A 343 10.89 -17.69 4.81
CA LEU A 343 11.52 -16.37 4.77
C LEU A 343 10.92 -15.46 5.82
#